data_5d50fab877dc5907b685c3a03bcd3ecc
#
_entry.id   5d50fab877dc5907b685c3a03bcd3ecc
#
_cell.length_a   1.000
_cell.length_b   1.000
_cell.length_c   1.000
_cell.angle_alpha   90.00
_cell.angle_beta   90.00
_cell.angle_gamma   90.00
#
_symmetry.space_group_name_H-M   'P 1'
#
loop_
_entity.id
_entity.type
_entity.pdbx_description
1 polymer ?
#
loop_
_entity_poly.entity_id
_entity_poly.type
_entity_poly.pdbx_seq_one_letter_code
_entity_poly.pdbx_strand_id
1 'polypeptide(L)'
;FYNFKDPKKHRIVGKTFFYAMLVVVISSISGLIKHPHSAFFQFLFGISILVLCGILRGVRSIFLMKGAAVTNLEWAYTILLGINGIWMLGMSAYHFNAGTMIAIPILFSVFGTMSVLDVRKNWQVFSQPQLLHRLDWMRLHASTMLGAFTASTTAFTVNAAHFLPWWAQWFGPTMLILPLQFYFGGKLKAMRKKAAPAPIETM
;
A
#
# COMPACT_ATOMS: atom_id res chain seq x y z
N PHE A 1 -3.57 -16.60 -8.90
CA PHE A 1 -2.57 -17.11 -9.88
C PHE A 1 -3.18 -17.40 -11.25
N TYR A 2 -4.36 -18.01 -11.32
CA TYR A 2 -5.05 -18.33 -12.58
C TYR A 2 -5.35 -17.11 -13.45
N ASN A 3 -5.62 -15.96 -12.84
CA ASN A 3 -5.97 -14.70 -13.53
C ASN A 3 -4.80 -13.99 -14.21
N PHE A 4 -3.54 -14.33 -13.91
CA PHE A 4 -2.38 -13.75 -14.61
C PHE A 4 -2.23 -14.21 -16.06
N LYS A 5 -2.81 -15.37 -16.41
CA LYS A 5 -2.78 -15.89 -17.79
C LYS A 5 -3.86 -15.27 -18.68
N ASP A 6 -4.93 -14.69 -18.10
CA ASP A 6 -6.02 -14.05 -18.82
C ASP A 6 -6.09 -12.56 -18.49
N PRO A 7 -5.60 -11.66 -19.37
CA PRO A 7 -5.61 -10.21 -19.12
C PRO A 7 -7.01 -9.63 -18.95
N LYS A 8 -8.04 -10.23 -19.55
CA LYS A 8 -9.43 -9.74 -19.43
C LYS A 8 -9.96 -10.01 -18.02
N LYS A 9 -9.78 -11.23 -17.53
CA LYS A 9 -10.20 -11.62 -16.18
C LYS A 9 -9.45 -10.81 -15.10
N HIS A 10 -8.13 -10.66 -15.25
CA HIS A 10 -7.34 -9.82 -14.36
C HIS A 10 -7.87 -8.38 -14.27
N ARG A 11 -8.24 -7.79 -15.41
CA ARG A 11 -8.80 -6.43 -15.44
C ARG A 11 -10.14 -6.33 -14.73
N ILE A 12 -11.04 -7.32 -14.92
CA ILE A 12 -12.36 -7.34 -14.26
C ILE A 12 -12.16 -7.45 -12.74
N VAL A 13 -11.41 -8.45 -12.27
CA VAL A 13 -11.13 -8.66 -10.85
C VAL A 13 -10.44 -7.44 -10.23
N GLY A 14 -9.47 -6.84 -10.93
CA GLY A 14 -8.77 -5.64 -10.47
C GLY A 14 -9.71 -4.43 -10.32
N LYS A 15 -10.66 -4.23 -11.25
CA LYS A 15 -11.67 -3.16 -11.12
C LYS A 15 -12.61 -3.42 -9.95
N THR A 16 -13.11 -4.65 -9.81
CA THR A 16 -13.97 -5.02 -8.67
C THR A 16 -13.26 -4.79 -7.35
N PHE A 17 -12.00 -5.21 -7.23
CA PHE A 17 -11.18 -4.97 -6.05
C PHE A 17 -11.01 -3.46 -5.76
N PHE A 18 -10.70 -2.66 -6.79
CA PHE A 18 -10.58 -1.21 -6.66
C PHE A 18 -11.85 -0.57 -6.08
N TYR A 19 -13.01 -0.86 -6.65
CA TYR A 19 -14.27 -0.30 -6.16
C TYR A 19 -14.64 -0.81 -4.76
N ALA A 20 -14.39 -2.09 -4.45
CA ALA A 20 -14.58 -2.62 -3.11
C ALA A 20 -13.71 -1.86 -2.08
N MET A 21 -12.46 -1.56 -2.40
CA MET A 21 -11.59 -0.79 -1.53
C MET A 21 -12.05 0.66 -1.36
N LEU A 22 -12.65 1.29 -2.39
CA LEU A 22 -13.27 2.61 -2.23
C LEU A 22 -14.44 2.58 -1.23
N VAL A 23 -15.25 1.54 -1.26
CA VAL A 23 -16.34 1.35 -0.27
C VAL A 23 -15.74 1.24 1.14
N VAL A 24 -14.65 0.51 1.33
CA VAL A 24 -13.96 0.41 2.62
C VAL A 24 -13.47 1.78 3.11
N VAL A 25 -12.88 2.60 2.21
CA VAL A 25 -12.44 3.97 2.55
C VAL A 25 -13.62 4.83 3.00
N ILE A 26 -14.73 4.82 2.26
CA ILE A 26 -15.94 5.59 2.60
C ILE A 26 -16.50 5.11 3.96
N SER A 27 -16.53 3.80 4.20
CA SER A 27 -16.98 3.23 5.46
C SER A 27 -16.11 3.65 6.64
N SER A 28 -14.79 3.75 6.45
CA SER A 28 -13.86 4.20 7.51
C SER A 28 -14.07 5.67 7.86
N ILE A 29 -14.33 6.53 6.87
CA ILE A 29 -14.68 7.95 7.08
C ILE A 29 -15.99 8.05 7.88
N SER A 30 -17.01 7.29 7.48
CA SER A 30 -18.30 7.25 8.21
C SER A 30 -18.12 6.77 9.66
N GLY A 31 -17.27 5.77 9.88
CA GLY A 31 -16.93 5.28 11.20
C GLY A 31 -16.26 6.33 12.08
N LEU A 32 -15.30 7.07 11.52
CA LEU A 32 -14.62 8.15 12.23
C LEU A 32 -15.58 9.29 12.60
N ILE A 33 -16.48 9.68 11.69
CA ILE A 33 -17.48 10.73 11.95
C ILE A 33 -18.42 10.33 13.10
N LYS A 34 -18.86 9.07 13.14
CA LYS A 34 -19.74 8.56 14.19
C LYS A 34 -19.03 8.35 15.53
N HIS A 35 -17.76 8.01 15.51
CA HIS A 35 -16.96 7.66 16.70
C HIS A 35 -15.60 8.39 16.71
N PRO A 36 -15.56 9.73 16.74
CA PRO A 36 -14.34 10.52 16.55
C PRO A 36 -13.29 10.30 17.64
N HIS A 37 -13.71 9.90 18.83
CA HIS A 37 -12.81 9.66 19.98
C HIS A 37 -12.36 8.19 20.10
N SER A 38 -12.83 7.30 19.22
CA SER A 38 -12.43 5.89 19.25
C SER A 38 -11.09 5.70 18.54
N ALA A 39 -10.07 5.26 19.27
CA ALA A 39 -8.75 4.94 18.73
C ALA A 39 -8.82 3.93 17.57
N PHE A 40 -9.76 2.98 17.65
CA PHE A 40 -9.97 1.99 16.60
C PHE A 40 -10.45 2.64 15.28
N PHE A 41 -11.46 3.52 15.31
CA PHE A 41 -11.95 4.18 14.09
C PHE A 41 -10.95 5.22 13.57
N GLN A 42 -10.22 5.92 14.44
CA GLN A 42 -9.11 6.79 14.04
C GLN A 42 -8.03 5.98 13.30
N PHE A 43 -7.67 4.82 13.81
CA PHE A 43 -6.69 3.94 13.19
C PHE A 43 -7.19 3.37 11.85
N LEU A 44 -8.44 2.92 11.77
CA LEU A 44 -9.04 2.46 10.51
C LEU A 44 -9.05 3.56 9.44
N PHE A 45 -9.32 4.80 9.82
CA PHE A 45 -9.23 5.94 8.91
C PHE A 45 -7.80 6.13 8.38
N GLY A 46 -6.78 6.13 9.26
CA GLY A 46 -5.38 6.26 8.84
C GLY A 46 -4.94 5.15 7.88
N ILE A 47 -5.29 3.89 8.17
CA ILE A 47 -5.02 2.77 7.26
C ILE A 47 -5.77 2.94 5.93
N SER A 48 -7.00 3.40 5.94
CA SER A 48 -7.79 3.56 4.72
C SER A 48 -7.19 4.59 3.77
N ILE A 49 -6.62 5.69 4.28
CA ILE A 49 -5.87 6.66 3.49
C ILE A 49 -4.60 6.05 2.90
N LEU A 50 -3.84 5.30 3.70
CA LEU A 50 -2.65 4.59 3.22
C LEU A 50 -2.99 3.63 2.07
N VAL A 51 -4.07 2.85 2.22
CA VAL A 51 -4.54 1.90 1.20
C VAL A 51 -5.06 2.63 -0.03
N LEU A 52 -5.83 3.72 0.12
CA LEU A 52 -6.32 4.54 -0.98
C LEU A 52 -5.15 5.06 -1.84
N CYS A 53 -4.15 5.68 -1.21
CA CYS A 53 -2.96 6.16 -1.90
C CYS A 53 -2.20 5.03 -2.58
N GLY A 54 -2.13 3.85 -1.94
CA GLY A 54 -1.53 2.64 -2.51
C GLY A 54 -2.25 2.17 -3.77
N ILE A 55 -3.57 1.99 -3.74
CA ILE A 55 -4.33 1.54 -4.91
C ILE A 55 -4.32 2.56 -6.05
N LEU A 56 -4.37 3.88 -5.75
CA LEU A 56 -4.21 4.92 -6.75
C LEU A 56 -2.83 4.83 -7.43
N ARG A 57 -1.76 4.72 -6.65
CA ARG A 57 -0.40 4.50 -7.16
C ARG A 57 -0.32 3.25 -8.03
N GLY A 58 -0.91 2.14 -7.57
CA GLY A 58 -0.90 0.87 -8.30
C GLY A 58 -1.64 0.96 -9.64
N VAL A 59 -2.77 1.64 -9.71
CA VAL A 59 -3.50 1.85 -10.96
C VAL A 59 -2.72 2.79 -11.88
N ARG A 60 -2.24 3.92 -11.36
CA ARG A 60 -1.47 4.92 -12.14
C ARG A 60 -0.18 4.37 -12.69
N SER A 61 0.50 3.46 -11.99
CA SER A 61 1.72 2.83 -12.50
C SER A 61 1.52 2.07 -13.82
N ILE A 62 0.33 1.55 -14.09
CA ILE A 62 -0.01 0.94 -15.40
C ILE A 62 -0.09 1.98 -16.51
N PHE A 63 -0.62 3.17 -16.23
CA PHE A 63 -0.68 4.26 -17.22
C PHE A 63 0.72 4.84 -17.46
N LEU A 64 1.49 5.06 -16.40
CA LEU A 64 2.87 5.53 -16.49
C LEU A 64 3.78 4.55 -17.25
N MET A 65 3.57 3.24 -17.06
CA MET A 65 4.23 2.19 -17.84
C MET A 65 3.95 2.29 -19.35
N LYS A 66 2.80 2.86 -19.74
CA LYS A 66 2.41 3.05 -21.14
C LYS A 66 2.82 4.42 -21.69
N GLY A 67 3.61 5.19 -20.96
CA GLY A 67 4.11 6.50 -21.38
C GLY A 67 3.25 7.70 -20.97
N ALA A 68 2.25 7.53 -20.08
CA ALA A 68 1.53 8.67 -19.52
C ALA A 68 2.48 9.54 -18.69
N ALA A 69 2.28 10.84 -18.69
CA ALA A 69 3.04 11.76 -17.85
C ALA A 69 2.61 11.68 -16.38
N VAL A 70 3.54 11.98 -15.47
CA VAL A 70 3.26 12.28 -14.07
C VAL A 70 2.47 13.59 -14.01
N THR A 71 1.38 13.59 -13.25
CA THR A 71 0.45 14.73 -13.14
C THR A 71 0.36 15.22 -11.69
N ASN A 72 -0.39 16.28 -11.47
CA ASN A 72 -0.67 16.76 -10.10
C ASN A 72 -1.38 15.71 -9.22
N LEU A 73 -2.03 14.71 -9.82
CA LEU A 73 -2.68 13.63 -9.08
C LEU A 73 -1.67 12.80 -8.29
N GLU A 74 -0.52 12.46 -8.89
CA GLU A 74 0.53 11.70 -8.22
C GLU A 74 1.09 12.46 -7.01
N TRP A 75 1.26 13.77 -7.15
CA TRP A 75 1.71 14.62 -6.06
C TRP A 75 0.64 14.81 -4.99
N ALA A 76 -0.63 14.97 -5.39
CA ALA A 76 -1.74 15.13 -4.44
C ALA A 76 -1.87 13.94 -3.49
N TYR A 77 -1.90 12.70 -3.99
CA TYR A 77 -1.97 11.55 -3.10
C TYR A 77 -0.66 11.29 -2.35
N THR A 78 0.50 11.75 -2.87
CA THR A 78 1.76 11.67 -2.12
C THR A 78 1.77 12.64 -0.95
N ILE A 79 1.27 13.86 -1.11
CA ILE A 79 1.11 14.85 -0.03
C ILE A 79 0.10 14.33 1.00
N LEU A 80 -1.06 13.82 0.53
CA LEU A 80 -2.07 13.24 1.42
C LEU A 80 -1.48 12.10 2.27
N LEU A 81 -0.66 11.25 1.67
CA LEU A 81 0.04 10.17 2.36
C LEU A 81 1.02 10.69 3.41
N GLY A 82 1.72 11.80 3.11
CA GLY A 82 2.63 12.47 4.07
C GLY A 82 1.88 13.03 5.27
N ILE A 83 0.79 13.75 5.02
CA ILE A 83 -0.08 14.28 6.08
C ILE A 83 -0.61 13.13 6.95
N ASN A 84 -1.10 12.07 6.33
CA ASN A 84 -1.57 10.87 7.03
C ASN A 84 -0.47 10.23 7.89
N GLY A 85 0.75 10.11 7.36
CA GLY A 85 1.87 9.53 8.10
C GLY A 85 2.22 10.34 9.35
N ILE A 86 2.33 11.67 9.23
CA ILE A 86 2.59 12.58 10.35
C ILE A 86 1.45 12.49 11.36
N TRP A 87 0.20 12.52 10.92
CA TRP A 87 -0.96 12.40 11.79
C TRP A 87 -0.96 11.08 12.56
N MET A 88 -0.72 9.95 11.90
CA MET A 88 -0.65 8.64 12.57
C MET A 88 0.49 8.57 13.60
N LEU A 89 1.67 9.11 13.30
CA LEU A 89 2.77 9.16 14.26
C LEU A 89 2.43 10.06 15.45
N GLY A 90 1.75 11.19 15.24
CA GLY A 90 1.23 12.04 16.30
C GLY A 90 0.21 11.31 17.18
N MET A 91 -0.72 10.56 16.56
CA MET A 91 -1.68 9.72 17.29
C MET A 91 -1.02 8.60 18.08
N SER A 92 0.07 8.02 17.57
CA SER A 92 0.88 7.06 18.31
C SER A 92 1.43 7.67 19.60
N ALA A 93 2.06 8.85 19.52
CA ALA A 93 2.58 9.56 20.68
C ALA A 93 1.47 9.94 21.67
N TYR A 94 0.34 10.41 21.16
CA TYR A 94 -0.83 10.75 21.99
C TYR A 94 -1.34 9.55 22.78
N HIS A 95 -1.57 8.41 22.11
CA HIS A 95 -2.09 7.20 22.75
C HIS A 95 -1.07 6.57 23.70
N PHE A 96 0.22 6.68 23.42
CA PHE A 96 1.27 6.25 24.33
C PHE A 96 1.24 7.04 25.63
N ASN A 97 1.17 8.38 25.54
CA ASN A 97 1.10 9.25 26.71
C ASN A 97 -0.23 9.13 27.50
N ALA A 98 -1.32 8.81 26.81
CA ALA A 98 -2.63 8.57 27.42
C ALA A 98 -2.74 7.21 28.14
N GLY A 99 -1.68 6.38 28.10
CA GLY A 99 -1.67 5.07 28.76
C GLY A 99 -2.67 4.06 28.17
N THR A 100 -3.03 4.21 26.88
CA THR A 100 -3.91 3.25 26.21
C THR A 100 -3.23 1.90 26.02
N MET A 101 -4.01 0.85 25.66
CA MET A 101 -3.45 -0.49 25.39
C MET A 101 -2.27 -0.38 24.43
N ILE A 102 -1.12 -0.95 24.77
CA ILE A 102 0.16 -0.83 24.04
C ILE A 102 0.07 -1.20 22.56
N ALA A 103 -0.88 -2.06 22.19
CA ALA A 103 -1.11 -2.42 20.79
C ALA A 103 -1.48 -1.21 19.91
N ILE A 104 -2.25 -0.26 20.46
CA ILE A 104 -2.74 0.91 19.73
C ILE A 104 -1.60 1.82 19.27
N PRO A 105 -0.73 2.36 20.15
CA PRO A 105 0.39 3.18 19.70
C PRO A 105 1.38 2.42 18.80
N ILE A 106 1.59 1.13 19.01
CA ILE A 106 2.43 0.32 18.11
C ILE A 106 1.84 0.29 16.69
N LEU A 107 0.54 0.03 16.54
CA LEU A 107 -0.11 0.00 15.24
C LEU A 107 -0.02 1.37 14.54
N PHE A 108 -0.34 2.45 15.24
CA PHE A 108 -0.19 3.81 14.69
C PHE A 108 1.25 4.12 14.26
N SER A 109 2.26 3.72 15.06
CA SER A 109 3.69 3.89 14.72
C SER A 109 4.06 3.13 13.45
N VAL A 110 3.70 1.85 13.37
CA VAL A 110 4.05 0.99 12.23
C VAL A 110 3.47 1.56 10.94
N PHE A 111 2.17 1.82 10.90
CA PHE A 111 1.50 2.28 9.67
C PHE A 111 1.79 3.75 9.35
N GLY A 112 2.02 4.59 10.35
CA GLY A 112 2.50 5.97 10.15
C GLY A 112 3.90 5.98 9.51
N THR A 113 4.81 5.16 10.01
CA THR A 113 6.15 5.00 9.42
C THR A 113 6.08 4.45 8.00
N MET A 114 5.21 3.47 7.73
CA MET A 114 5.00 2.96 6.37
C MET A 114 4.51 4.05 5.43
N SER A 115 3.59 4.92 5.87
CA SER A 115 3.11 6.07 5.08
C SER A 115 4.25 7.02 4.72
N VAL A 116 5.11 7.37 5.67
CA VAL A 116 6.27 8.26 5.45
C VAL A 116 7.29 7.62 4.49
N LEU A 117 7.58 6.33 4.66
CA LEU A 117 8.47 5.61 3.75
C LEU A 117 7.92 5.53 2.32
N ASP A 118 6.61 5.40 2.17
CA ASP A 118 5.96 5.40 0.86
C ASP A 118 5.97 6.78 0.20
N VAL A 119 5.92 7.89 0.96
CA VAL A 119 6.15 9.25 0.44
C VAL A 119 7.55 9.34 -0.18
N ARG A 120 8.59 8.87 0.53
CA ARG A 120 9.96 8.86 0.01
C ARG A 120 10.08 8.06 -1.29
N LYS A 121 9.44 6.89 -1.35
CA LYS A 121 9.41 6.08 -2.58
C LYS A 121 8.68 6.79 -3.72
N ASN A 122 7.53 7.41 -3.45
CA ASN A 122 6.78 8.17 -4.43
C ASN A 122 7.62 9.32 -4.98
N TRP A 123 8.28 10.07 -4.09
CA TRP A 123 9.17 11.16 -4.50
C TRP A 123 10.24 10.68 -5.46
N GLN A 124 10.97 9.61 -5.12
CA GLN A 124 12.01 9.03 -5.99
C GLN A 124 11.48 8.59 -7.36
N VAL A 125 10.28 7.97 -7.37
CA VAL A 125 9.67 7.44 -8.59
C VAL A 125 9.12 8.55 -9.49
N PHE A 126 8.44 9.54 -8.91
CA PHE A 126 7.73 10.56 -9.70
C PHE A 126 8.59 11.76 -10.06
N SER A 127 9.71 12.01 -9.36
CA SER A 127 10.67 13.05 -9.76
C SER A 127 11.48 12.67 -11.00
N GLN A 128 11.70 11.37 -11.22
CA GLN A 128 12.53 10.90 -12.34
C GLN A 128 11.89 9.69 -13.05
N PRO A 129 10.67 9.81 -13.56
CA PRO A 129 9.93 8.70 -14.14
C PRO A 129 10.61 8.12 -15.39
N GLN A 130 11.40 8.93 -16.11
CA GLN A 130 12.16 8.55 -17.30
C GLN A 130 13.27 7.51 -17.00
N LEU A 131 13.73 7.41 -15.76
CA LEU A 131 14.74 6.42 -15.37
C LEU A 131 14.17 5.04 -15.10
N LEU A 132 12.84 4.94 -15.03
CA LEU A 132 12.17 3.68 -14.72
C LEU A 132 11.90 2.89 -16.00
N HIS A 133 12.35 1.64 -15.98
CA HIS A 133 12.03 0.67 -17.02
C HIS A 133 10.58 0.16 -16.85
N ARG A 134 9.97 -0.35 -17.93
CA ARG A 134 8.62 -0.94 -17.91
C ARG A 134 8.42 -1.97 -16.77
N LEU A 135 9.44 -2.78 -16.48
CA LEU A 135 9.39 -3.78 -15.41
C LEU A 135 9.38 -3.17 -14.00
N ASP A 136 9.92 -1.97 -13.81
CA ASP A 136 9.86 -1.26 -12.53
C ASP A 136 8.44 -0.79 -12.23
N TRP A 137 7.72 -0.30 -13.25
CA TRP A 137 6.30 0.04 -13.14
C TRP A 137 5.42 -1.19 -12.86
N MET A 138 5.70 -2.32 -13.52
CA MET A 138 5.02 -3.59 -13.22
C MET A 138 5.27 -4.04 -11.77
N ARG A 139 6.51 -3.90 -11.30
CA ARG A 139 6.86 -4.22 -9.91
C ARG A 139 6.13 -3.31 -8.93
N LEU A 140 6.05 -2.01 -9.22
CA LEU A 140 5.33 -1.03 -8.41
C LEU A 140 3.84 -1.39 -8.35
N HIS A 141 3.21 -1.69 -9.50
CA HIS A 141 1.83 -2.17 -9.55
C HIS A 141 1.63 -3.42 -8.70
N ALA A 142 2.42 -4.46 -8.91
CA ALA A 142 2.27 -5.73 -8.20
C ALA A 142 2.47 -5.57 -6.69
N SER A 143 3.50 -4.83 -6.25
CA SER A 143 3.76 -4.63 -4.82
C SER A 143 2.66 -3.84 -4.12
N THR A 144 2.11 -2.80 -4.76
CA THR A 144 1.02 -2.01 -4.18
C THR A 144 -0.30 -2.77 -4.14
N MET A 145 -0.63 -3.54 -5.18
CA MET A 145 -1.84 -4.36 -5.18
C MET A 145 -1.77 -5.50 -4.15
N LEU A 146 -0.61 -6.14 -4.00
CA LEU A 146 -0.39 -7.13 -2.93
C LEU A 146 -0.45 -6.49 -1.54
N GLY A 147 0.08 -5.27 -1.37
CA GLY A 147 -0.06 -4.51 -0.13
C GLY A 147 -1.52 -4.21 0.22
N ALA A 148 -2.30 -3.75 -0.75
CA ALA A 148 -3.74 -3.51 -0.55
C ALA A 148 -4.50 -4.80 -0.25
N PHE A 149 -4.16 -5.91 -0.91
CA PHE A 149 -4.72 -7.23 -0.62
C PHE A 149 -4.35 -7.69 0.80
N THR A 150 -3.11 -7.47 1.24
CA THR A 150 -2.68 -7.74 2.62
C THR A 150 -3.53 -6.96 3.61
N ALA A 151 -3.73 -5.66 3.37
CA ALA A 151 -4.53 -4.79 4.23
C ALA A 151 -5.99 -5.28 4.33
N SER A 152 -6.61 -5.69 3.22
CA SER A 152 -7.98 -6.23 3.22
C SER A 152 -8.07 -7.57 3.96
N THR A 153 -7.09 -8.45 3.79
CA THR A 153 -7.00 -9.73 4.52
C THR A 153 -6.80 -9.48 6.02
N THR A 154 -5.97 -8.50 6.39
CA THR A 154 -5.78 -8.10 7.79
C THR A 154 -7.10 -7.58 8.39
N ALA A 155 -7.81 -6.71 7.68
CA ALA A 155 -9.11 -6.23 8.12
C ALA A 155 -10.10 -7.38 8.33
N PHE A 156 -10.10 -8.38 7.44
CA PHE A 156 -10.92 -9.58 7.60
C PHE A 156 -10.52 -10.40 8.84
N THR A 157 -9.22 -10.68 9.04
CA THR A 157 -8.76 -11.48 10.19
C THR A 157 -9.03 -10.79 11.52
N VAL A 158 -8.88 -9.47 11.60
CA VAL A 158 -9.20 -8.69 12.81
C VAL A 158 -10.69 -8.77 13.17
N ASN A 159 -11.58 -8.83 12.16
CA ASN A 159 -13.01 -8.87 12.38
C ASN A 159 -13.58 -10.30 12.52
N ALA A 160 -12.93 -11.33 11.96
CA ALA A 160 -13.46 -12.69 11.91
C ALA A 160 -12.70 -13.69 12.79
N ALA A 161 -11.41 -13.44 13.05
CA ALA A 161 -10.53 -14.40 13.72
C ALA A 161 -10.22 -14.01 15.19
N HIS A 162 -11.24 -13.67 15.97
CA HIS A 162 -11.10 -13.25 17.37
C HIS A 162 -10.44 -14.28 18.29
N PHE A 163 -10.39 -15.56 17.87
CA PHE A 163 -9.70 -16.63 18.58
C PHE A 163 -8.16 -16.53 18.49
N LEU A 164 -7.63 -15.72 17.57
CA LEU A 164 -6.19 -15.47 17.45
C LEU A 164 -5.73 -14.33 18.37
N PRO A 165 -4.48 -14.38 18.87
CA PRO A 165 -3.92 -13.24 19.60
C PRO A 165 -3.84 -12.01 18.70
N TRP A 166 -3.94 -10.80 19.27
CA TRP A 166 -4.03 -9.55 18.54
C TRP A 166 -2.90 -9.35 17.50
N TRP A 167 -1.67 -9.72 17.85
CA TRP A 167 -0.53 -9.62 16.94
C TRP A 167 -0.66 -10.54 15.72
N ALA A 168 -1.26 -11.73 15.87
CA ALA A 168 -1.49 -12.64 14.76
C ALA A 168 -2.62 -12.14 13.85
N GLN A 169 -3.66 -11.49 14.41
CA GLN A 169 -4.72 -10.86 13.62
C GLN A 169 -4.16 -9.73 12.74
N TRP A 170 -3.29 -8.89 13.29
CA TRP A 170 -2.76 -7.70 12.62
C TRP A 170 -1.57 -7.98 11.70
N PHE A 171 -0.66 -8.84 12.10
CA PHE A 171 0.58 -9.10 11.36
C PHE A 171 0.60 -10.44 10.62
N GLY A 172 -0.24 -11.40 10.99
CA GLY A 172 -0.32 -12.71 10.36
C GLY A 172 -0.49 -12.67 8.85
N PRO A 173 -1.47 -11.93 8.30
CA PRO A 173 -1.64 -11.80 6.85
C PRO A 173 -0.41 -11.21 6.16
N THR A 174 0.25 -10.25 6.78
CA THR A 174 1.50 -9.67 6.27
C THR A 174 2.60 -10.73 6.21
N MET A 175 2.79 -11.53 7.26
CA MET A 175 3.80 -12.59 7.31
C MET A 175 3.56 -13.66 6.25
N LEU A 176 2.29 -13.97 5.92
CA LEU A 176 1.94 -14.96 4.90
C LEU A 176 2.12 -14.42 3.47
N ILE A 177 1.84 -13.13 3.24
CA ILE A 177 1.84 -12.54 1.90
C ILE A 177 3.22 -11.95 1.55
N LEU A 178 4.01 -11.54 2.54
CA LEU A 178 5.33 -10.95 2.35
C LEU A 178 6.30 -11.83 1.53
N PRO A 179 6.41 -13.16 1.74
CA PRO A 179 7.23 -14.03 0.91
C PRO A 179 6.84 -13.97 -0.58
N LEU A 180 5.53 -13.85 -0.85
CA LEU A 180 5.00 -13.73 -2.19
C LEU A 180 5.43 -12.39 -2.85
N GLN A 181 5.42 -11.29 -2.09
CA GLN A 181 5.91 -9.99 -2.56
C GLN A 181 7.40 -10.04 -2.90
N PHE A 182 8.22 -10.68 -2.06
CA PHE A 182 9.65 -10.86 -2.33
C PHE A 182 9.89 -11.75 -3.56
N TYR A 183 9.16 -12.84 -3.71
CA TYR A 183 9.27 -13.71 -4.87
C TYR A 183 8.96 -12.98 -6.19
N PHE A 184 7.83 -12.28 -6.27
CA PHE A 184 7.48 -11.52 -7.47
C PHE A 184 8.41 -10.34 -7.72
N GLY A 185 8.77 -9.59 -6.67
CA GLY A 185 9.72 -8.49 -6.76
C GLY A 185 11.09 -8.95 -7.24
N GLY A 186 11.59 -10.07 -6.74
CA GLY A 186 12.86 -10.70 -7.15
C GLY A 186 12.83 -11.17 -8.60
N LYS A 187 11.74 -11.85 -9.00
CA LYS A 187 11.55 -12.33 -10.38
C LYS A 187 11.57 -11.17 -11.39
N LEU A 188 10.84 -10.09 -11.11
CA LEU A 188 10.80 -8.91 -11.99
C LEU A 188 12.15 -8.21 -12.05
N LYS A 189 12.88 -8.13 -10.92
CA LYS A 189 14.24 -7.58 -10.87
C LYS A 189 15.23 -8.42 -11.69
N ALA A 190 15.13 -9.74 -11.61
CA ALA A 190 15.97 -10.66 -12.41
C ALA A 190 15.68 -10.52 -13.91
N MET A 191 14.41 -10.39 -14.30
CA MET A 191 14.02 -10.14 -15.70
C MET A 191 14.57 -8.80 -16.19
N ARG A 192 14.54 -7.74 -15.37
CA ARG A 192 15.12 -6.44 -15.71
C ARG A 192 16.62 -6.54 -15.96
N LYS A 193 17.36 -7.29 -15.10
CA LYS A 193 18.81 -7.48 -15.26
C LYS A 193 19.17 -8.21 -16.57
N LYS A 194 18.32 -9.15 -17.00
CA LYS A 194 18.51 -9.87 -18.29
C LYS A 194 18.16 -9.01 -19.51
N ALA A 195 17.29 -8.02 -19.35
CA ALA A 195 16.88 -7.10 -20.43
C ALA A 195 17.81 -5.89 -20.57
N ALA A 196 18.74 -5.67 -19.64
CA ALA A 196 19.76 -4.64 -19.77
C ALA A 196 20.77 -5.05 -20.86
N PRO A 197 21.18 -4.13 -21.79
CA PRO A 197 22.24 -4.41 -22.75
C PRO A 197 23.54 -4.77 -22.01
N ALA A 198 24.30 -5.70 -22.61
CA ALA A 198 25.62 -6.06 -22.09
C ALA A 198 26.50 -4.79 -21.95
N PRO A 199 27.36 -4.69 -20.94
CA PRO A 199 28.31 -3.60 -20.85
C PRO A 199 29.10 -3.54 -22.14
N ILE A 200 29.18 -2.36 -22.76
CA ILE A 200 30.10 -2.13 -23.89
C ILE A 200 31.50 -2.29 -23.28
N GLU A 201 32.17 -3.39 -23.61
CA GLU A 201 33.58 -3.52 -23.30
C GLU A 201 34.29 -2.42 -24.08
N THR A 202 34.69 -1.36 -23.38
CA THR A 202 35.58 -0.34 -23.93
C THR A 202 36.93 -0.99 -24.12
N MET A 203 37.26 -1.35 -25.37
CA MET A 203 38.61 -1.65 -25.81
C MET A 203 39.49 -0.41 -25.71
#